data_2959267bc0b93c3b39fed0e452d842f1
#
_entry.id   2959267bc0b93c3b39fed0e452d842f1
#
_cell.length_a   1.000
_cell.length_b   1.000
_cell.length_c   1.000
_cell.angle_alpha   90.00
_cell.angle_beta   90.00
_cell.angle_gamma   90.00
#
_symmetry.space_group_name_H-M   'P 1'
#
loop_
_entity.id
_entity.type
_entity.pdbx_description
1 polymer ?
#
loop_
_entity_poly.entity_id
_entity_poly.type
_entity_poly.pdbx_seq_one_letter_code
_entity_poly.pdbx_strand_id
1 'polypeptide(L)'
;MCGIVGAASTRNVVPVLIDGIRRLEYRGYDSSGLAVINGGAKPKLDRLVSVARVADLATQADSRHLHGTTGISHTRWATHGAPTEDNAHPHTSHGEIAVVHNGIIENFEALRSKLQARGYEFRTQTDTEVIAHLVHAHWHAPDGGDLLRAVRAAVEEFAGAYAIAVISTREPGRIVGARAGSPLVVGLGEDDHFLASDAAALLTVTQRVVYLDEGDFADVRRESFAIYDARGQRVERDVVTVEASGTMVELGPYRHFMQKEIFEQPRAVADTLEGVTSLDPELFGAKAREIFSGIDSVLVLACGTSHYAGQVAKYWIESLARVPCQVEIASEYRYRDTVPNQRQLVVVVSQSGETADTLAALKHAQSLGHAHTLAICNVATSSMVRQTELVYLTRAGAEIGVASTKAFTTQLTSLFLFAAALAKMRGRLDATEEAKWLRALRHLPAALQAALALEPSIIAWAEAFARKQHALFLGRGLHYPIALEGALKLKEISYIHAEAYPAGELKHGPLALVDREMPVVAIAPNDALLEKLKSNLQEVRARGGELYVVADLDSHLSAGDGIHLIRLPEHAGPLSPIVHVVPLQLLAYHAAVIRGTDVDKPRNLAKSVTVE
;
A
#
# COMPACT_ATOMS: atom_id res chain seq x y z
N MET A 1 -3.54 -4.83 6.64
CA MET A 1 -2.50 -4.31 7.57
C MET A 1 -3.16 -3.82 8.84
N CYS A 2 -2.50 -3.96 9.99
CA CYS A 2 -3.03 -3.56 11.28
C CYS A 2 -2.68 -2.11 11.63
N GLY A 3 -3.47 -1.47 12.50
CA GLY A 3 -3.19 -0.14 13.03
C GLY A 3 -2.97 -0.20 14.54
N ILE A 4 -1.90 0.42 15.03
CA ILE A 4 -1.59 0.57 16.45
C ILE A 4 -1.75 2.03 16.85
N VAL A 5 -2.40 2.28 18.01
CA VAL A 5 -2.36 3.56 18.70
C VAL A 5 -2.20 3.31 20.20
N GLY A 6 -1.30 4.06 20.83
CA GLY A 6 -1.07 4.08 22.28
C GLY A 6 -1.11 5.52 22.79
N ALA A 7 -1.61 5.74 23.99
CA ALA A 7 -1.66 7.06 24.62
C ALA A 7 -1.41 6.97 26.13
N ALA A 8 -0.55 7.84 26.64
CA ALA A 8 -0.29 8.05 28.07
C ALA A 8 -0.57 9.54 28.40
N SER A 9 -1.59 9.80 29.23
CA SER A 9 -2.11 11.15 29.49
C SER A 9 -2.61 11.28 30.94
N THR A 10 -2.97 12.50 31.34
CA THR A 10 -3.75 12.76 32.56
C THR A 10 -5.24 12.64 32.32
N ARG A 11 -5.67 12.75 31.05
CA ARG A 11 -7.08 12.71 30.63
C ARG A 11 -7.50 11.29 30.22
N ASN A 12 -8.78 11.08 30.02
CA ASN A 12 -9.28 9.83 29.44
C ASN A 12 -8.74 9.65 28.02
N VAL A 13 -7.97 8.57 27.78
CA VAL A 13 -7.34 8.29 26.49
C VAL A 13 -8.26 7.56 25.51
N VAL A 14 -9.41 7.02 25.95
CA VAL A 14 -10.33 6.23 25.11
C VAL A 14 -10.74 6.97 23.83
N PRO A 15 -11.13 8.26 23.87
CA PRO A 15 -11.49 9.00 22.65
C PRO A 15 -10.31 9.10 21.65
N VAL A 16 -9.10 9.35 22.14
CA VAL A 16 -7.89 9.45 21.30
C VAL A 16 -7.56 8.10 20.66
N LEU A 17 -7.65 7.03 21.43
CA LEU A 17 -7.41 5.67 20.94
C LEU A 17 -8.38 5.29 19.83
N ILE A 18 -9.68 5.56 20.04
CA ILE A 18 -10.74 5.26 19.06
C ILE A 18 -10.59 6.13 17.80
N ASP A 19 -10.35 7.44 17.94
CA ASP A 19 -10.15 8.31 16.77
C ASP A 19 -8.92 7.90 15.96
N GLY A 20 -7.82 7.61 16.64
CA GLY A 20 -6.59 7.18 16.00
C GLY A 20 -6.76 5.88 15.19
N ILE A 21 -7.38 4.83 15.77
CA ILE A 21 -7.62 3.58 15.02
C ILE A 21 -8.71 3.73 13.94
N ARG A 22 -9.66 4.65 14.09
CA ARG A 22 -10.63 4.98 13.04
C ARG A 22 -9.93 5.54 11.80
N ARG A 23 -8.90 6.36 11.97
CA ARG A 23 -8.07 6.88 10.89
C ARG A 23 -7.23 5.80 10.22
N LEU A 24 -6.94 4.70 10.92
CA LEU A 24 -6.21 3.55 10.39
C LEU A 24 -7.10 2.40 9.93
N GLU A 25 -8.44 2.50 10.06
CA GLU A 25 -9.36 1.40 9.76
C GLU A 25 -9.26 0.92 8.30
N TYR A 26 -8.92 1.81 7.36
CA TYR A 26 -8.70 1.42 5.96
C TYR A 26 -7.54 0.43 5.77
N ARG A 27 -6.67 0.29 6.77
CA ARG A 27 -5.54 -0.64 6.75
C ARG A 27 -5.91 -2.05 7.22
N GLY A 28 -6.88 -2.18 8.13
CA GLY A 28 -7.34 -3.47 8.64
C GLY A 28 -8.68 -3.30 9.35
N TYR A 29 -9.61 -4.18 9.07
CA TYR A 29 -11.00 -4.04 9.50
C TYR A 29 -11.68 -5.38 9.87
N ASP A 30 -10.89 -6.45 10.09
CA ASP A 30 -11.42 -7.76 10.49
C ASP A 30 -11.85 -7.77 11.96
N SER A 31 -11.16 -7.00 12.79
CA SER A 31 -11.55 -6.72 14.17
C SER A 31 -10.88 -5.44 14.68
N SER A 32 -11.41 -4.89 15.75
CA SER A 32 -10.85 -3.74 16.46
C SER A 32 -10.91 -3.96 17.96
N GLY A 33 -10.03 -3.28 18.71
CA GLY A 33 -10.07 -3.38 20.15
C GLY A 33 -9.13 -2.41 20.84
N LEU A 34 -9.35 -2.26 22.13
CA LEU A 34 -8.51 -1.43 22.98
C LEU A 34 -8.36 -2.06 24.38
N ALA A 35 -7.28 -1.69 25.07
CA ALA A 35 -7.09 -1.96 26.48
C ALA A 35 -6.63 -0.68 27.16
N VAL A 36 -7.21 -0.39 28.32
CA VAL A 36 -6.90 0.79 29.12
C VAL A 36 -6.63 0.43 30.56
N ILE A 37 -5.78 1.23 31.19
CA ILE A 37 -5.48 1.14 32.63
C ILE A 37 -6.02 2.41 33.28
N ASN A 38 -6.86 2.23 34.30
CA ASN A 38 -7.33 3.33 35.14
C ASN A 38 -6.26 3.68 36.19
N GLY A 39 -6.07 4.98 36.45
CA GLY A 39 -5.06 5.52 37.37
C GLY A 39 -5.40 5.45 38.86
N GLY A 40 -6.22 4.49 39.33
CA GLY A 40 -6.62 4.37 40.73
C GLY A 40 -5.57 3.72 41.63
N ALA A 41 -5.85 3.66 42.94
CA ALA A 41 -4.97 3.03 43.92
C ALA A 41 -4.76 1.52 43.68
N LYS A 42 -5.62 0.88 42.92
CA LYS A 42 -5.48 -0.48 42.39
C LYS A 42 -5.70 -0.42 40.88
N PRO A 43 -4.64 -0.22 40.10
CA PRO A 43 -4.77 -0.17 38.64
C PRO A 43 -5.40 -1.44 38.10
N LYS A 44 -6.37 -1.29 37.21
CA LYS A 44 -7.07 -2.40 36.57
C LYS A 44 -6.95 -2.26 35.06
N LEU A 45 -6.73 -3.36 34.39
CA LEU A 45 -6.72 -3.46 32.95
C LEU A 45 -8.12 -3.83 32.46
N ASP A 46 -8.75 -2.93 31.73
CA ASP A 46 -10.02 -3.17 31.07
C ASP A 46 -9.80 -3.32 29.57
N ARG A 47 -10.27 -4.44 29.00
CA ARG A 47 -10.15 -4.80 27.57
C ARG A 47 -11.52 -4.79 26.91
N LEU A 48 -11.63 -4.21 25.73
CA LEU A 48 -12.80 -4.21 24.88
C LEU A 48 -12.41 -4.53 23.43
N VAL A 49 -13.13 -5.45 22.79
CA VAL A 49 -12.87 -5.87 21.39
C VAL A 49 -14.19 -5.99 20.63
N SER A 50 -14.13 -5.84 19.32
CA SER A 50 -15.25 -6.05 18.41
C SER A 50 -14.75 -6.66 17.10
N VAL A 51 -15.51 -7.58 16.52
CA VAL A 51 -15.31 -8.11 15.15
C VAL A 51 -16.06 -7.30 14.09
N ALA A 52 -16.61 -6.15 14.49
CA ALA A 52 -17.24 -5.16 13.64
C ALA A 52 -16.32 -3.95 13.42
N ARG A 53 -16.82 -2.92 12.77
CA ARG A 53 -16.10 -1.67 12.49
C ARG A 53 -15.76 -0.91 13.79
N VAL A 54 -14.78 -0.01 13.71
CA VAL A 54 -14.36 0.85 14.85
C VAL A 54 -15.55 1.67 15.42
N ALA A 55 -16.54 1.99 14.61
CA ALA A 55 -17.76 2.66 15.08
C ALA A 55 -18.54 1.84 16.10
N ASP A 56 -18.60 0.52 15.95
CA ASP A 56 -19.22 -0.39 16.91
C ASP A 56 -18.43 -0.45 18.22
N LEU A 57 -17.10 -0.57 18.13
CA LEU A 57 -16.20 -0.51 19.30
C LEU A 57 -16.39 0.81 20.07
N ALA A 58 -16.55 1.94 19.37
CA ALA A 58 -16.81 3.25 19.98
C ALA A 58 -18.13 3.25 20.76
N THR A 59 -19.21 2.74 20.14
CA THR A 59 -20.53 2.64 20.77
C THR A 59 -20.48 1.76 22.04
N GLN A 60 -19.76 0.65 21.98
CA GLN A 60 -19.58 -0.23 23.13
C GLN A 60 -18.74 0.42 24.24
N ALA A 61 -17.68 1.16 23.89
CA ALA A 61 -16.85 1.88 24.87
C ALA A 61 -17.66 2.95 25.60
N ASP A 62 -18.48 3.71 24.88
CA ASP A 62 -19.37 4.72 25.46
C ASP A 62 -20.41 4.09 26.39
N SER A 63 -21.08 3.01 25.96
CA SER A 63 -22.11 2.31 26.75
C SER A 63 -21.56 1.70 28.03
N ARG A 64 -20.29 1.28 28.04
CA ARG A 64 -19.59 0.75 29.21
C ARG A 64 -18.91 1.83 30.06
N HIS A 65 -18.99 3.10 29.66
CA HIS A 65 -18.30 4.22 30.28
C HIS A 65 -16.80 3.92 30.50
N LEU A 66 -16.17 3.34 29.47
CA LEU A 66 -14.79 2.92 29.55
C LEU A 66 -13.86 4.13 29.75
N HIS A 67 -13.00 4.05 30.75
CA HIS A 67 -12.11 5.15 31.12
C HIS A 67 -10.73 4.63 31.50
N GLY A 68 -9.69 5.34 31.07
CA GLY A 68 -8.30 5.09 31.46
C GLY A 68 -7.41 6.25 31.08
N THR A 69 -6.26 6.35 31.76
CA THR A 69 -5.25 7.38 31.49
C THR A 69 -4.06 6.85 30.69
N THR A 70 -3.96 5.54 30.53
CA THR A 70 -2.99 4.86 29.70
C THR A 70 -3.69 3.78 28.94
N GLY A 71 -3.42 3.64 27.66
CA GLY A 71 -4.07 2.60 26.87
C GLY A 71 -3.41 2.38 25.51
N ILE A 72 -3.77 1.26 24.91
CA ILE A 72 -3.38 0.84 23.57
C ILE A 72 -4.61 0.36 22.81
N SER A 73 -4.63 0.57 21.50
CA SER A 73 -5.71 0.12 20.62
C SER A 73 -5.17 -0.40 19.31
N HIS A 74 -6.02 -1.16 18.63
CA HIS A 74 -5.61 -1.88 17.43
C HIS A 74 -6.78 -2.05 16.44
N THR A 75 -6.47 -1.97 15.15
CA THR A 75 -7.30 -2.53 14.07
C THR A 75 -6.56 -3.69 13.44
N ARG A 76 -7.23 -4.84 13.32
CA ARG A 76 -6.61 -6.09 12.89
C ARG A 76 -6.92 -6.42 11.44
N TRP A 77 -5.88 -6.81 10.74
CA TRP A 77 -5.91 -7.65 9.55
C TRP A 77 -5.46 -9.05 9.96
N ALA A 78 -6.33 -10.05 9.80
CA ALA A 78 -6.06 -11.39 10.31
C ALA A 78 -5.01 -12.12 9.45
N THR A 79 -3.84 -12.39 10.03
CA THR A 79 -2.79 -13.26 9.46
C THR A 79 -2.85 -14.66 10.07
N HIS A 80 -2.98 -14.77 11.39
CA HIS A 80 -3.04 -16.01 12.17
C HIS A 80 -4.35 -16.06 12.98
N GLY A 81 -5.11 -17.13 12.82
CA GLY A 81 -6.40 -17.32 13.50
C GLY A 81 -7.56 -16.56 12.86
N ALA A 82 -8.76 -17.12 12.96
CA ALA A 82 -9.99 -16.54 12.40
C ALA A 82 -10.32 -15.16 13.00
N PRO A 83 -11.10 -14.30 12.30
CA PRO A 83 -11.55 -13.02 12.84
C PRO A 83 -12.66 -13.23 13.90
N THR A 84 -12.25 -13.55 15.11
CA THR A 84 -13.09 -13.76 16.30
C THR A 84 -12.68 -12.79 17.40
N GLU A 85 -13.53 -12.58 18.41
CA GLU A 85 -13.24 -11.73 19.56
C GLU A 85 -12.03 -12.25 20.37
N ASP A 86 -11.86 -13.57 20.47
CA ASP A 86 -10.70 -14.17 21.16
C ASP A 86 -9.40 -13.82 20.46
N ASN A 87 -9.39 -13.83 19.11
CA ASN A 87 -8.23 -13.53 18.29
C ASN A 87 -8.03 -12.02 18.03
N ALA A 88 -8.94 -11.15 18.50
CA ALA A 88 -8.81 -9.70 18.36
C ALA A 88 -7.80 -9.13 19.38
N HIS A 89 -6.98 -8.18 18.93
CA HIS A 89 -6.07 -7.43 19.81
C HIS A 89 -6.82 -6.37 20.62
N PRO A 90 -6.31 -5.97 21.79
CA PRO A 90 -5.08 -6.39 22.48
C PRO A 90 -5.17 -7.79 23.09
N HIS A 91 -4.06 -8.55 23.11
CA HIS A 91 -3.92 -9.77 23.89
C HIS A 91 -3.41 -9.45 25.30
N THR A 92 -3.80 -10.28 26.27
CA THR A 92 -3.49 -10.03 27.69
C THR A 92 -2.85 -11.24 28.34
N SER A 93 -2.01 -10.99 29.35
CA SER A 93 -1.47 -12.03 30.23
C SER A 93 -1.78 -11.73 31.69
N HIS A 94 -2.43 -12.67 32.38
CA HIS A 94 -2.76 -12.64 33.81
C HIS A 94 -3.49 -11.35 34.29
N GLY A 95 -4.11 -10.58 33.36
CA GLY A 95 -4.73 -9.30 33.68
C GLY A 95 -3.73 -8.19 34.06
N GLU A 96 -2.43 -8.43 33.90
CA GLU A 96 -1.35 -7.50 34.25
C GLU A 96 -0.72 -6.84 33.01
N ILE A 97 -0.55 -7.57 31.93
CA ILE A 97 0.07 -7.10 30.68
C ILE A 97 -0.97 -7.08 29.56
N ALA A 98 -0.97 -6.04 28.74
CA ALA A 98 -1.68 -6.01 27.46
C ALA A 98 -0.74 -5.63 26.33
N VAL A 99 -0.91 -6.27 25.16
CA VAL A 99 -0.06 -6.11 23.98
C VAL A 99 -0.91 -5.97 22.72
N VAL A 100 -0.52 -5.05 21.86
CA VAL A 100 -0.93 -5.00 20.46
C VAL A 100 0.28 -5.20 19.56
N HIS A 101 0.08 -5.82 18.40
CA HIS A 101 1.15 -6.24 17.52
C HIS A 101 0.76 -6.09 16.04
N ASN A 102 1.64 -5.52 15.27
CA ASN A 102 1.67 -5.54 13.81
C ASN A 102 2.88 -6.35 13.37
N GLY A 103 2.69 -7.40 12.62
CA GLY A 103 3.78 -8.27 12.18
C GLY A 103 3.43 -9.73 12.28
N ILE A 104 4.46 -10.58 12.20
CA ILE A 104 4.37 -12.03 12.39
C ILE A 104 5.59 -12.48 13.20
N ILE A 105 5.33 -13.24 14.27
CA ILE A 105 6.37 -13.94 15.05
C ILE A 105 6.50 -15.34 14.49
N GLU A 106 7.46 -15.56 13.61
CA GLU A 106 7.63 -16.81 12.85
C GLU A 106 7.88 -18.03 13.75
N ASN A 107 8.60 -17.85 14.87
CA ASN A 107 8.91 -18.90 15.82
C ASN A 107 7.88 -19.05 16.96
N PHE A 108 6.65 -18.52 16.79
CA PHE A 108 5.63 -18.47 17.85
C PHE A 108 5.25 -19.85 18.40
N GLU A 109 5.25 -20.92 17.59
CA GLU A 109 4.90 -22.26 18.05
C GLU A 109 5.92 -22.82 19.05
N ALA A 110 7.22 -22.59 18.80
CA ALA A 110 8.28 -22.98 19.71
C ALA A 110 8.20 -22.22 21.04
N LEU A 111 7.95 -20.89 20.97
CA LEU A 111 7.76 -20.04 22.14
C LEU A 111 6.49 -20.42 22.92
N ARG A 112 5.39 -20.73 22.23
CA ARG A 112 4.15 -21.25 22.83
C ARG A 112 4.40 -22.53 23.64
N SER A 113 5.08 -23.49 23.03
CA SER A 113 5.41 -24.76 23.72
C SER A 113 6.28 -24.54 24.95
N LYS A 114 7.27 -23.66 24.89
CA LYS A 114 8.12 -23.25 26.00
C LYS A 114 7.31 -22.62 27.17
N LEU A 115 6.36 -21.73 26.82
CA LEU A 115 5.52 -21.07 27.81
C LEU A 115 4.47 -22.00 28.42
N GLN A 116 3.89 -22.91 27.64
CA GLN A 116 2.97 -23.94 28.14
C GLN A 116 3.66 -24.86 29.16
N ALA A 117 4.92 -25.24 28.91
CA ALA A 117 5.73 -26.01 29.89
C ALA A 117 5.99 -25.23 31.21
N ARG A 118 5.84 -23.89 31.18
CA ARG A 118 5.92 -23.01 32.36
C ARG A 118 4.56 -22.71 32.99
N GLY A 119 3.47 -23.34 32.50
CA GLY A 119 2.12 -23.23 33.06
C GLY A 119 1.29 -22.06 32.45
N TYR A 120 1.70 -21.46 31.35
CA TYR A 120 0.88 -20.45 30.64
C TYR A 120 -0.21 -21.13 29.81
N GLU A 121 -1.43 -20.66 29.96
CA GLU A 121 -2.59 -21.13 29.19
C GLU A 121 -2.83 -20.22 27.97
N PHE A 122 -2.90 -20.82 26.79
CA PHE A 122 -3.20 -20.13 25.55
C PHE A 122 -4.66 -20.32 25.19
N ARG A 123 -5.32 -19.23 24.83
CA ARG A 123 -6.75 -19.17 24.49
C ARG A 123 -7.00 -18.81 23.05
N THR A 124 -6.00 -18.28 22.36
CA THR A 124 -6.13 -17.77 20.99
C THR A 124 -5.29 -18.55 19.99
N GLN A 125 -5.59 -18.37 18.73
CA GLN A 125 -4.85 -18.95 17.61
C GLN A 125 -3.76 -18.01 17.07
N THR A 126 -3.56 -16.84 17.71
CA THR A 126 -2.64 -15.83 17.24
C THR A 126 -1.22 -16.09 17.70
N ASP A 127 -0.27 -15.58 16.92
CA ASP A 127 1.14 -15.47 17.30
C ASP A 127 1.34 -14.42 18.41
N THR A 128 0.48 -13.41 18.50
CA THR A 128 0.61 -12.29 19.43
C THR A 128 0.40 -12.65 20.90
N GLU A 129 -0.43 -13.67 21.22
CA GLU A 129 -0.62 -14.09 22.61
C GLU A 129 0.69 -14.56 23.24
N VAL A 130 1.61 -15.12 22.43
CA VAL A 130 2.96 -15.50 22.87
C VAL A 130 3.71 -14.28 23.40
N ILE A 131 3.58 -13.12 22.75
CA ILE A 131 4.25 -11.89 23.18
C ILE A 131 3.78 -11.46 24.57
N ALA A 132 2.45 -11.45 24.81
CA ALA A 132 1.89 -11.06 26.09
C ALA A 132 2.39 -11.96 27.24
N HIS A 133 2.41 -13.27 27.01
CA HIS A 133 2.90 -14.23 27.99
C HIS A 133 4.40 -14.17 28.20
N LEU A 134 5.17 -13.94 27.15
CA LEU A 134 6.63 -13.87 27.26
C LEU A 134 7.07 -12.60 28.01
N VAL A 135 6.46 -11.45 27.72
CA VAL A 135 6.69 -10.20 28.47
C VAL A 135 6.32 -10.38 29.94
N HIS A 136 5.18 -11.03 30.25
CA HIS A 136 4.79 -11.33 31.61
C HIS A 136 5.81 -12.25 32.30
N ALA A 137 6.31 -13.28 31.61
CA ALA A 137 7.30 -14.21 32.15
C ALA A 137 8.63 -13.51 32.48
N HIS A 138 9.08 -12.58 31.62
CA HIS A 138 10.30 -11.82 31.90
C HIS A 138 10.08 -10.73 32.95
N TRP A 139 8.89 -10.15 33.06
CA TRP A 139 8.56 -9.23 34.15
C TRP A 139 8.70 -9.89 35.52
N HIS A 140 8.25 -11.14 35.67
CA HIS A 140 8.28 -11.90 36.91
C HIS A 140 9.57 -12.69 37.10
N ALA A 141 10.58 -12.54 36.24
CA ALA A 141 11.89 -13.16 36.44
C ALA A 141 12.64 -12.51 37.65
N PRO A 142 13.63 -13.19 38.26
CA PRO A 142 14.34 -12.68 39.44
C PRO A 142 14.99 -11.30 39.21
N ASP A 143 15.41 -11.01 38.01
CA ASP A 143 15.98 -9.73 37.55
C ASP A 143 14.97 -8.85 36.82
N GLY A 144 13.68 -9.20 36.88
CA GLY A 144 12.56 -8.50 36.27
C GLY A 144 12.15 -7.21 37.00
N GLY A 145 10.86 -6.81 36.86
CA GLY A 145 10.26 -5.69 37.59
C GLY A 145 10.42 -4.33 36.90
N ASP A 146 10.80 -4.31 35.61
CA ASP A 146 10.79 -3.13 34.73
C ASP A 146 10.25 -3.50 33.35
N LEU A 147 9.24 -2.75 32.87
CA LEU A 147 8.53 -3.09 31.61
C LEU A 147 9.44 -3.02 30.39
N LEU A 148 10.32 -2.02 30.31
CA LEU A 148 11.25 -1.90 29.18
C LEU A 148 12.22 -3.11 29.15
N ARG A 149 12.74 -3.50 30.32
CA ARG A 149 13.62 -4.67 30.43
C ARG A 149 12.90 -5.95 30.01
N ALA A 150 11.67 -6.13 30.48
CA ALA A 150 10.86 -7.31 30.14
C ALA A 150 10.55 -7.40 28.65
N VAL A 151 10.20 -6.26 28.02
CA VAL A 151 9.96 -6.19 26.58
C VAL A 151 11.23 -6.46 25.79
N ARG A 152 12.37 -5.92 26.20
CA ARG A 152 13.67 -6.17 25.53
C ARG A 152 14.04 -7.66 25.59
N ALA A 153 13.94 -8.28 26.76
CA ALA A 153 14.22 -9.70 26.91
C ALA A 153 13.26 -10.58 26.08
N ALA A 154 12.00 -10.19 25.97
CA ALA A 154 11.04 -10.89 25.11
C ALA A 154 11.41 -10.77 23.62
N VAL A 155 11.78 -9.56 23.18
CA VAL A 155 12.15 -9.29 21.79
C VAL A 155 13.41 -10.05 21.34
N GLU A 156 14.37 -10.29 22.23
CA GLU A 156 15.56 -11.10 21.94
C GLU A 156 15.22 -12.57 21.58
N GLU A 157 14.04 -13.05 21.95
CA GLU A 157 13.57 -14.40 21.62
C GLU A 157 12.74 -14.46 20.32
N PHE A 158 12.38 -13.31 19.72
CA PHE A 158 11.53 -13.29 18.52
C PHE A 158 12.34 -13.57 17.24
N ALA A 159 11.71 -14.29 16.31
CA ALA A 159 12.08 -14.32 14.91
C ALA A 159 10.93 -13.74 14.08
N GLY A 160 11.23 -12.88 13.10
CA GLY A 160 10.23 -12.26 12.23
C GLY A 160 10.12 -10.74 12.38
N ALA A 161 9.11 -10.15 11.76
CA ALA A 161 8.88 -8.70 11.76
C ALA A 161 7.79 -8.33 12.78
N TYR A 162 8.01 -7.22 13.52
CA TYR A 162 7.05 -6.75 14.52
C TYR A 162 7.09 -5.23 14.72
N ALA A 163 5.95 -4.67 15.08
CA ALA A 163 5.81 -3.44 15.85
C ALA A 163 4.84 -3.73 16.99
N ILE A 164 5.26 -3.51 18.22
CA ILE A 164 4.46 -3.81 19.42
C ILE A 164 4.29 -2.56 20.28
N ALA A 165 3.15 -2.49 20.97
CA ALA A 165 2.94 -1.59 22.10
C ALA A 165 2.44 -2.38 23.30
N VAL A 166 3.08 -2.17 24.44
CA VAL A 166 2.87 -2.93 25.67
C VAL A 166 2.55 -1.98 26.82
N ILE A 167 1.52 -2.31 27.60
CA ILE A 167 1.17 -1.63 28.85
C ILE A 167 1.07 -2.64 30.00
N SER A 168 1.31 -2.17 31.24
CA SER A 168 1.26 -3.01 32.44
C SER A 168 0.53 -2.31 33.58
N THR A 169 -0.34 -3.04 34.29
CA THR A 169 -0.96 -2.56 35.54
C THR A 169 0.04 -2.29 36.65
N ARG A 170 1.23 -2.87 36.55
CA ARG A 170 2.33 -2.66 37.50
C ARG A 170 3.05 -1.32 37.30
N GLU A 171 2.96 -0.77 36.09
CA GLU A 171 3.52 0.56 35.73
C GLU A 171 2.49 1.42 34.98
N PRO A 172 1.39 1.84 35.63
CA PRO A 172 0.41 2.68 35.00
C PRO A 172 1.06 4.03 34.58
N GLY A 173 0.68 4.58 33.43
CA GLY A 173 1.28 5.79 32.88
C GLY A 173 2.49 5.54 31.97
N ARG A 174 2.78 4.27 31.64
CA ARG A 174 3.90 3.88 30.79
C ARG A 174 3.44 3.00 29.64
N ILE A 175 3.96 3.26 28.43
CA ILE A 175 3.83 2.40 27.25
C ILE A 175 5.24 2.08 26.78
N VAL A 176 5.53 0.84 26.52
CA VAL A 176 6.78 0.42 25.88
C VAL A 176 6.48 -0.05 24.47
N GLY A 177 7.12 0.60 23.49
CA GLY A 177 7.08 0.20 22.08
C GLY A 177 8.38 -0.45 21.65
N ALA A 178 8.31 -1.36 20.68
CA ALA A 178 9.49 -1.91 20.01
C ALA A 178 9.14 -2.21 18.56
N ARG A 179 10.12 -2.08 17.65
CA ARG A 179 9.92 -2.38 16.24
C ARG A 179 11.10 -3.08 15.60
N ALA A 180 10.77 -3.99 14.67
CA ALA A 180 11.65 -4.52 13.63
C ALA A 180 10.79 -4.86 12.41
N GLY A 181 11.12 -4.30 11.25
CA GLY A 181 10.33 -4.45 10.02
C GLY A 181 9.11 -3.54 9.94
N SER A 182 8.13 -3.68 10.84
CA SER A 182 6.90 -2.86 10.84
C SER A 182 7.13 -1.45 11.41
N PRO A 183 6.47 -0.39 10.89
CA PRO A 183 6.69 0.99 11.33
C PRO A 183 6.09 1.27 12.71
N LEU A 184 6.76 2.19 13.47
CA LEU A 184 6.28 2.72 14.73
C LEU A 184 6.80 4.14 14.93
N VAL A 185 5.97 5.04 15.47
CA VAL A 185 6.30 6.44 15.72
C VAL A 185 5.87 6.86 17.11
N VAL A 186 6.63 7.75 17.75
CA VAL A 186 6.27 8.42 19.00
C VAL A 186 5.69 9.78 18.67
N GLY A 187 4.50 10.10 19.16
CA GLY A 187 3.87 11.41 19.05
C GLY A 187 4.13 12.27 20.30
N LEU A 188 4.51 13.53 20.10
CA LEU A 188 4.90 14.45 21.17
C LEU A 188 3.78 15.48 21.41
N GLY A 189 3.03 15.34 22.50
CA GLY A 189 2.12 16.36 23.01
C GLY A 189 2.80 17.29 24.02
N GLU A 190 2.03 18.17 24.65
CA GLU A 190 2.52 19.08 25.71
C GLU A 190 2.58 18.35 27.07
N ASP A 191 1.46 17.71 27.47
CA ASP A 191 1.30 17.00 28.74
C ASP A 191 0.92 15.52 28.54
N ASP A 192 1.10 15.00 27.33
CA ASP A 192 0.78 13.63 26.95
C ASP A 192 1.67 13.19 25.79
N HIS A 193 1.93 11.89 25.72
CA HIS A 193 2.71 11.29 24.65
C HIS A 193 1.97 10.09 24.08
N PHE A 194 2.26 9.81 22.82
CA PHE A 194 1.56 8.84 22.02
C PHE A 194 2.51 7.87 21.33
N LEU A 195 1.99 6.72 20.96
CA LEU A 195 2.68 5.76 20.10
C LEU A 195 1.71 5.35 18.99
N ALA A 196 2.16 5.26 17.74
CA ALA A 196 1.32 4.81 16.66
C ALA A 196 2.11 4.09 15.58
N SER A 197 1.44 3.23 14.82
CA SER A 197 2.04 2.61 13.62
C SER A 197 2.12 3.56 12.43
N ASP A 198 1.41 4.71 12.49
CA ASP A 198 1.44 5.76 11.48
C ASP A 198 1.12 7.10 12.10
N ALA A 199 1.87 8.14 11.70
CA ALA A 199 1.66 9.50 12.16
C ALA A 199 0.25 10.04 11.87
N ALA A 200 -0.42 9.57 10.81
CA ALA A 200 -1.78 9.97 10.45
C ALA A 200 -2.81 9.70 11.56
N ALA A 201 -2.57 8.68 12.40
CA ALA A 201 -3.41 8.38 13.56
C ALA A 201 -3.37 9.46 14.64
N LEU A 202 -2.30 10.26 14.70
CA LEU A 202 -2.00 11.20 15.76
C LEU A 202 -2.30 12.66 15.39
N LEU A 203 -2.64 12.96 14.14
CA LEU A 203 -2.78 14.33 13.63
C LEU A 203 -3.82 15.20 14.37
N THR A 204 -4.78 14.57 15.07
CA THR A 204 -5.74 15.29 15.92
C THR A 204 -5.19 15.72 17.28
N VAL A 205 -4.10 15.10 17.71
CA VAL A 205 -3.51 15.36 19.04
C VAL A 205 -2.11 15.94 18.94
N THR A 206 -1.36 15.62 17.90
CA THR A 206 -0.03 16.21 17.66
C THR A 206 0.39 16.07 16.20
N GLN A 207 1.21 17.04 15.74
CA GLN A 207 1.90 16.99 14.46
C GLN A 207 3.40 16.69 14.62
N ARG A 208 3.92 16.72 15.86
CA ARG A 208 5.31 16.47 16.17
C ARG A 208 5.52 15.00 16.45
N VAL A 209 6.28 14.33 15.61
CA VAL A 209 6.52 12.88 15.72
C VAL A 209 8.01 12.56 15.64
N VAL A 210 8.37 11.44 16.25
CA VAL A 210 9.69 10.82 16.11
C VAL A 210 9.50 9.44 15.50
N TYR A 211 10.08 9.21 14.33
CA TYR A 211 10.09 7.88 13.71
C TYR A 211 11.16 7.02 14.37
N LEU A 212 10.77 5.80 14.76
CA LEU A 212 11.73 4.83 15.28
C LEU A 212 12.49 4.17 14.12
N ASP A 213 13.79 3.96 14.32
CA ASP A 213 14.62 3.18 13.41
C ASP A 213 14.49 1.68 13.69
N GLU A 214 15.11 0.86 12.84
CA GLU A 214 15.11 -0.59 12.94
C GLU A 214 15.76 -1.05 14.25
N GLY A 215 15.03 -1.84 15.05
CA GLY A 215 15.50 -2.34 16.34
C GLY A 215 15.35 -1.36 17.50
N ASP A 216 14.74 -0.18 17.28
CA ASP A 216 14.50 0.79 18.34
C ASP A 216 13.40 0.34 19.32
N PHE A 217 13.59 0.75 20.59
CA PHE A 217 12.61 0.67 21.66
C PHE A 217 12.21 2.07 22.10
N ALA A 218 10.93 2.31 22.32
CA ALA A 218 10.41 3.55 22.88
C ALA A 218 9.85 3.32 24.29
N ASP A 219 10.36 4.04 25.27
CA ASP A 219 9.78 4.16 26.61
C ASP A 219 8.99 5.45 26.67
N VAL A 220 7.67 5.34 26.55
CA VAL A 220 6.75 6.48 26.45
C VAL A 220 5.99 6.63 27.76
N ARG A 221 6.13 7.79 28.38
CA ARG A 221 5.44 8.17 29.61
C ARG A 221 4.63 9.44 29.38
N ARG A 222 3.79 9.78 30.30
CA ARG A 222 2.95 10.97 30.20
C ARG A 222 3.75 12.24 29.92
N GLU A 223 4.82 12.49 30.67
CA GLU A 223 5.59 13.75 30.64
C GLU A 223 6.96 13.61 29.94
N SER A 224 7.31 12.41 29.49
CA SER A 224 8.62 12.16 28.92
C SER A 224 8.62 10.94 28.00
N PHE A 225 9.57 10.89 27.10
CA PHE A 225 9.88 9.70 26.32
C PHE A 225 11.40 9.48 26.25
N ALA A 226 11.79 8.27 25.99
CA ALA A 226 13.17 7.91 25.69
C ALA A 226 13.19 6.83 24.61
N ILE A 227 14.18 6.90 23.72
CA ILE A 227 14.40 5.91 22.67
C ILE A 227 15.72 5.20 22.95
N TYR A 228 15.72 3.90 22.77
CA TYR A 228 16.89 3.04 22.94
C TYR A 228 17.10 2.25 21.66
N ASP A 229 18.33 2.12 21.22
CA ASP A 229 18.69 1.30 20.06
C ASP A 229 18.63 -0.22 20.38
N ALA A 230 18.89 -1.06 19.40
CA ALA A 230 18.94 -2.53 19.54
C ALA A 230 19.97 -2.99 20.60
N ARG A 231 21.02 -2.18 20.89
CA ARG A 231 22.01 -2.46 21.92
C ARG A 231 21.57 -1.99 23.32
N GLY A 232 20.44 -1.27 23.39
CA GLY A 232 19.89 -0.71 24.61
C GLY A 232 20.58 0.60 25.05
N GLN A 233 21.27 1.25 24.16
CA GLN A 233 21.82 2.58 24.39
C GLN A 233 20.75 3.63 24.11
N ARG A 234 20.62 4.60 25.00
CA ARG A 234 19.73 5.73 24.77
C ARG A 234 20.22 6.53 23.57
N VAL A 235 19.32 6.76 22.62
CA VAL A 235 19.61 7.49 21.37
C VAL A 235 18.62 8.63 21.18
N GLU A 236 19.05 9.64 20.44
CA GLU A 236 18.17 10.70 19.97
C GLU A 236 17.79 10.44 18.51
N ARG A 237 16.55 10.75 18.17
CA ARG A 237 16.00 10.69 16.81
C ARG A 237 15.39 12.04 16.48
N ASP A 238 15.39 12.41 15.20
CA ASP A 238 14.88 13.70 14.75
C ASP A 238 13.38 13.82 15.00
N VAL A 239 12.98 14.97 15.53
CA VAL A 239 11.57 15.35 15.63
C VAL A 239 11.13 15.93 14.29
N VAL A 240 10.18 15.27 13.66
CA VAL A 240 9.59 15.69 12.39
C VAL A 240 8.23 16.32 12.64
N THR A 241 7.99 17.50 12.05
CA THR A 241 6.65 18.07 12.01
C THR A 241 5.94 17.56 10.75
N VAL A 242 4.89 16.77 10.95
CA VAL A 242 4.05 16.27 9.85
C VAL A 242 3.01 17.35 9.55
N GLU A 243 3.06 17.90 8.34
CA GLU A 243 2.01 18.82 7.91
C GLU A 243 0.66 18.08 7.94
N ALA A 244 -0.24 18.60 8.76
CA ALA A 244 -1.62 18.18 8.67
C ALA A 244 -2.14 18.67 7.30
N SER A 245 -2.08 17.85 6.28
CA SER A 245 -3.01 17.95 5.14
C SER A 245 -4.41 17.61 5.71
N GLY A 246 -4.86 18.51 6.56
CA GLY A 246 -5.86 18.33 7.63
C GLY A 246 -7.29 18.39 7.17
N THR A 247 -7.60 17.93 5.98
CA THR A 247 -8.97 17.55 5.65
C THR A 247 -9.07 16.03 5.83
N MET A 248 -9.87 15.58 6.80
CA MET A 248 -10.50 14.26 6.66
C MET A 248 -10.89 14.15 5.19
N VAL A 249 -10.42 13.10 4.53
CA VAL A 249 -10.73 12.92 3.10
C VAL A 249 -12.24 12.74 3.01
N GLU A 250 -12.95 13.85 2.78
CA GLU A 250 -14.40 13.83 2.63
C GLU A 250 -14.75 13.12 1.33
N LEU A 251 -15.80 12.32 1.39
CA LEU A 251 -16.31 11.60 0.22
C LEU A 251 -16.83 12.58 -0.86
N GLY A 252 -17.34 13.74 -0.42
CA GLY A 252 -17.94 14.74 -1.30
C GLY A 252 -19.19 14.20 -2.00
N PRO A 253 -19.41 14.52 -3.28
CA PRO A 253 -20.59 14.10 -4.04
C PRO A 253 -20.53 12.64 -4.51
N TYR A 254 -19.47 11.93 -4.25
CA TYR A 254 -19.25 10.57 -4.73
C TYR A 254 -19.87 9.53 -3.80
N ARG A 255 -20.22 8.39 -4.37
CA ARG A 255 -20.83 7.29 -3.61
C ARG A 255 -19.81 6.48 -2.82
N HIS A 256 -18.57 6.37 -3.34
CA HIS A 256 -17.47 5.60 -2.78
C HIS A 256 -16.14 6.34 -2.94
N PHE A 257 -15.15 6.06 -2.10
CA PHE A 257 -13.82 6.62 -2.23
C PHE A 257 -13.16 6.22 -3.55
N MET A 258 -13.26 4.97 -3.97
CA MET A 258 -12.72 4.53 -5.25
C MET A 258 -13.31 5.33 -6.42
N GLN A 259 -14.62 5.63 -6.42
CA GLN A 259 -15.22 6.48 -7.45
C GLN A 259 -14.57 7.87 -7.43
N LYS A 260 -14.50 8.50 -6.26
CA LYS A 260 -13.85 9.80 -6.09
C LYS A 260 -12.44 9.78 -6.66
N GLU A 261 -11.65 8.77 -6.31
CA GLU A 261 -10.24 8.62 -6.70
C GLU A 261 -10.08 8.38 -8.21
N ILE A 262 -11.00 7.67 -8.86
CA ILE A 262 -11.05 7.55 -10.32
C ILE A 262 -11.29 8.93 -10.97
N PHE A 263 -12.22 9.73 -10.43
CA PHE A 263 -12.54 11.06 -10.96
C PHE A 263 -11.52 12.14 -10.58
N GLU A 264 -10.71 11.91 -9.56
CA GLU A 264 -9.61 12.81 -9.17
C GLU A 264 -8.36 12.66 -10.06
N GLN A 265 -8.26 11.65 -10.91
CA GLN A 265 -7.06 11.37 -11.72
C GLN A 265 -6.57 12.57 -12.54
N PRO A 266 -7.43 13.38 -13.22
CA PRO A 266 -6.96 14.56 -13.93
C PRO A 266 -6.21 15.54 -13.02
N ARG A 267 -6.75 15.81 -11.83
CA ARG A 267 -6.11 16.67 -10.83
C ARG A 267 -4.84 16.04 -10.28
N ALA A 268 -4.89 14.77 -9.89
CA ALA A 268 -3.75 14.06 -9.33
C ALA A 268 -2.54 14.03 -10.29
N VAL A 269 -2.79 13.86 -11.59
CA VAL A 269 -1.75 13.93 -12.62
C VAL A 269 -1.23 15.36 -12.78
N ALA A 270 -2.08 16.38 -12.71
CA ALA A 270 -1.65 17.78 -12.74
C ALA A 270 -0.76 18.10 -11.53
N ASP A 271 -1.15 17.66 -10.33
CA ASP A 271 -0.37 17.83 -9.08
C ASP A 271 0.98 17.08 -9.15
N THR A 272 1.01 15.89 -9.78
CA THR A 272 2.26 15.14 -10.05
C THR A 272 3.21 15.91 -10.96
N LEU A 273 2.68 16.64 -11.91
CA LEU A 273 3.44 17.44 -12.89
C LEU A 273 3.73 18.88 -12.41
N GLU A 274 3.29 19.24 -11.20
CA GLU A 274 3.53 20.57 -10.65
C GLU A 274 5.03 20.88 -10.58
N GLY A 275 5.43 22.05 -11.12
CA GLY A 275 6.82 22.47 -11.18
C GLY A 275 7.67 21.81 -12.26
N VAL A 276 7.13 20.86 -13.04
CA VAL A 276 7.84 20.24 -14.17
C VAL A 276 7.88 21.18 -15.36
N THR A 277 8.97 21.91 -15.51
CA THR A 277 9.22 22.86 -16.62
C THR A 277 10.19 22.29 -17.66
N SER A 278 11.01 21.31 -17.27
CA SER A 278 12.00 20.59 -18.09
C SER A 278 12.05 19.13 -17.67
N LEU A 279 12.58 18.27 -18.55
CA LEU A 279 12.78 16.85 -18.28
C LEU A 279 14.22 16.61 -17.78
N ASP A 280 14.61 17.34 -16.74
CA ASP A 280 15.96 17.28 -16.19
C ASP A 280 16.04 16.23 -15.05
N PRO A 281 17.20 15.58 -14.90
CA PRO A 281 17.43 14.59 -13.83
C PRO A 281 17.18 15.12 -12.42
N GLU A 282 17.40 16.42 -12.20
CA GLU A 282 17.25 17.10 -10.91
C GLU A 282 15.82 17.01 -10.35
N LEU A 283 14.83 16.67 -11.16
CA LEU A 283 13.47 16.33 -10.73
C LEU A 283 13.47 15.18 -9.69
N PHE A 284 14.48 14.31 -9.73
CA PHE A 284 14.61 13.12 -8.88
C PHE A 284 15.56 13.32 -7.69
N GLY A 285 16.17 14.49 -7.57
CA GLY A 285 17.08 14.84 -6.48
C GLY A 285 18.41 15.39 -6.98
N ALA A 286 19.16 16.06 -6.10
CA ALA A 286 20.37 16.77 -6.46
C ALA A 286 21.49 15.89 -7.08
N LYS A 287 21.55 14.60 -6.69
CA LYS A 287 22.54 13.65 -7.22
C LYS A 287 22.11 12.93 -8.49
N ALA A 288 20.89 13.15 -8.95
CA ALA A 288 20.32 12.35 -10.04
C ALA A 288 21.12 12.46 -11.33
N ARG A 289 21.66 13.63 -11.66
CA ARG A 289 22.50 13.84 -12.85
C ARG A 289 23.75 12.95 -12.85
N GLU A 290 24.45 12.91 -11.74
CA GLU A 290 25.64 12.07 -11.57
C GLU A 290 25.28 10.58 -11.70
N ILE A 291 24.27 10.15 -10.95
CA ILE A 291 23.81 8.76 -10.93
C ILE A 291 23.35 8.31 -12.31
N PHE A 292 22.47 9.07 -12.98
CA PHE A 292 21.93 8.71 -14.29
C PHE A 292 23.01 8.65 -15.39
N SER A 293 24.10 9.40 -15.24
CA SER A 293 25.25 9.31 -16.15
C SER A 293 26.05 8.03 -15.95
N GLY A 294 26.12 7.51 -14.73
CA GLY A 294 26.96 6.37 -14.32
C GLY A 294 26.31 5.00 -14.49
N ILE A 295 24.98 4.92 -14.51
CA ILE A 295 24.28 3.62 -14.59
C ILE A 295 24.30 3.04 -16.02
N ASP A 296 24.21 1.71 -16.14
CA ASP A 296 24.07 0.99 -17.42
C ASP A 296 22.77 0.18 -17.51
N SER A 297 22.06 0.01 -16.42
CA SER A 297 20.77 -0.69 -16.38
C SER A 297 19.88 -0.18 -15.24
N VAL A 298 18.60 -0.53 -15.31
CA VAL A 298 17.58 -0.22 -14.30
C VAL A 298 16.93 -1.51 -13.82
N LEU A 299 16.72 -1.62 -12.50
CA LEU A 299 15.94 -2.67 -11.87
C LEU A 299 14.75 -2.03 -11.14
N VAL A 300 13.52 -2.37 -11.55
CA VAL A 300 12.29 -1.92 -10.88
C VAL A 300 11.81 -3.02 -9.95
N LEU A 301 11.62 -2.69 -8.67
CA LEU A 301 11.10 -3.59 -7.64
C LEU A 301 9.77 -3.06 -7.11
N ALA A 302 8.71 -3.83 -7.24
CA ALA A 302 7.37 -3.45 -6.79
C ALA A 302 6.44 -4.66 -6.64
N CYS A 303 5.26 -4.45 -6.03
CA CYS A 303 4.18 -5.43 -5.91
C CYS A 303 2.90 -4.92 -6.61
N GLY A 304 2.05 -5.84 -7.07
CA GLY A 304 0.69 -5.57 -7.55
C GLY A 304 0.61 -4.49 -8.63
N THR A 305 -0.28 -3.54 -8.45
CA THR A 305 -0.50 -2.38 -9.34
C THR A 305 0.80 -1.62 -9.63
N SER A 306 1.65 -1.40 -8.62
CA SER A 306 2.94 -0.72 -8.81
C SER A 306 3.93 -1.54 -9.64
N HIS A 307 3.88 -2.88 -9.55
CA HIS A 307 4.66 -3.76 -10.44
C HIS A 307 4.22 -3.62 -11.91
N TYR A 308 2.91 -3.51 -12.17
CA TYR A 308 2.41 -3.29 -13.53
C TYR A 308 2.79 -1.92 -14.06
N ALA A 309 2.83 -0.88 -13.22
CA ALA A 309 3.39 0.42 -13.61
C ALA A 309 4.87 0.30 -14.00
N GLY A 310 5.66 -0.48 -13.27
CA GLY A 310 7.04 -0.80 -13.61
C GLY A 310 7.17 -1.53 -14.95
N GLN A 311 6.26 -2.49 -15.25
CA GLN A 311 6.26 -3.18 -16.53
C GLN A 311 5.98 -2.24 -17.72
N VAL A 312 5.11 -1.23 -17.56
CA VAL A 312 4.93 -0.17 -18.56
C VAL A 312 6.22 0.65 -18.70
N ALA A 313 6.82 1.04 -17.59
CA ALA A 313 8.05 1.84 -17.56
C ALA A 313 9.21 1.16 -18.29
N LYS A 314 9.31 -0.18 -18.21
CA LYS A 314 10.32 -0.95 -18.95
C LYS A 314 10.30 -0.60 -20.45
N TYR A 315 9.11 -0.59 -21.06
CA TYR A 315 8.98 -0.23 -22.47
C TYR A 315 9.48 1.20 -22.74
N TRP A 316 9.15 2.15 -21.87
CA TRP A 316 9.59 3.53 -22.02
C TRP A 316 11.11 3.68 -21.85
N ILE A 317 11.68 3.08 -20.80
CA ILE A 317 13.10 3.16 -20.50
C ILE A 317 13.92 2.54 -21.66
N GLU A 318 13.54 1.36 -22.13
CA GLU A 318 14.24 0.67 -23.22
C GLU A 318 14.06 1.38 -24.58
N SER A 319 12.86 1.91 -24.88
CA SER A 319 12.61 2.56 -26.16
C SER A 319 13.17 3.98 -26.24
N LEU A 320 13.00 4.79 -25.19
CA LEU A 320 13.40 6.20 -25.18
C LEU A 320 14.88 6.37 -24.76
N ALA A 321 15.28 5.78 -23.65
CA ALA A 321 16.61 5.97 -23.08
C ALA A 321 17.65 4.95 -23.59
N ARG A 322 17.21 3.84 -24.21
CA ARG A 322 18.08 2.72 -24.64
C ARG A 322 18.90 2.14 -23.49
N VAL A 323 18.30 2.07 -22.32
CA VAL A 323 18.88 1.46 -21.12
C VAL A 323 18.13 0.17 -20.82
N PRO A 324 18.80 -0.98 -20.64
CA PRO A 324 18.16 -2.23 -20.24
C PRO A 324 17.40 -2.06 -18.94
N CYS A 325 16.16 -2.59 -18.87
CA CYS A 325 15.33 -2.51 -17.72
C CYS A 325 14.76 -3.87 -17.33
N GLN A 326 14.99 -4.28 -16.09
CA GLN A 326 14.38 -5.44 -15.48
C GLN A 326 13.26 -4.98 -14.53
N VAL A 327 12.19 -5.76 -14.43
CA VAL A 327 11.07 -5.51 -13.51
C VAL A 327 10.80 -6.80 -12.77
N GLU A 328 10.94 -6.77 -11.46
CA GLU A 328 10.81 -7.93 -10.60
C GLU A 328 9.68 -7.74 -9.59
N ILE A 329 8.99 -8.83 -9.27
CA ILE A 329 8.04 -8.85 -8.16
C ILE A 329 8.85 -8.82 -6.85
N ALA A 330 8.59 -7.85 -6.00
CA ALA A 330 9.41 -7.62 -4.82
C ALA A 330 9.36 -8.78 -3.81
N SER A 331 8.21 -9.47 -3.66
CA SER A 331 8.08 -10.66 -2.81
C SER A 331 8.97 -11.82 -3.24
N GLU A 332 9.28 -11.93 -4.55
CA GLU A 332 10.16 -12.97 -5.08
C GLU A 332 11.64 -12.54 -5.05
N TYR A 333 11.88 -11.25 -5.38
CA TYR A 333 13.25 -10.73 -5.43
C TYR A 333 13.93 -10.77 -4.06
N ARG A 334 13.21 -10.50 -2.98
CA ARG A 334 13.76 -10.42 -1.61
C ARG A 334 14.43 -11.72 -1.12
N TYR A 335 14.11 -12.86 -1.72
CA TYR A 335 14.64 -14.18 -1.32
C TYR A 335 15.58 -14.79 -2.36
N ARG A 336 15.67 -14.18 -3.52
CA ARG A 336 16.40 -14.77 -4.63
C ARG A 336 17.89 -14.37 -4.59
N ASP A 337 18.78 -15.34 -4.77
CA ASP A 337 20.18 -15.08 -5.08
C ASP A 337 20.30 -14.48 -6.49
N THR A 338 20.59 -13.20 -6.56
CA THR A 338 20.74 -12.46 -7.81
C THR A 338 22.19 -12.11 -8.05
N VAL A 339 22.57 -11.92 -9.32
CA VAL A 339 23.88 -11.39 -9.67
C VAL A 339 23.82 -9.86 -9.61
N PRO A 340 24.48 -9.21 -8.64
CA PRO A 340 24.40 -7.77 -8.47
C PRO A 340 25.17 -7.05 -9.59
N ASN A 341 24.60 -5.94 -10.07
CA ASN A 341 25.29 -5.01 -10.96
C ASN A 341 25.44 -3.65 -10.22
N GLN A 342 26.65 -3.29 -9.87
CA GLN A 342 26.93 -2.04 -9.13
C GLN A 342 26.58 -0.77 -9.92
N ARG A 343 26.46 -0.86 -11.25
CA ARG A 343 26.04 0.23 -12.14
C ARG A 343 24.54 0.18 -12.48
N GLN A 344 23.76 -0.57 -11.73
CA GLN A 344 22.31 -0.64 -11.88
C GLN A 344 21.62 0.31 -10.89
N LEU A 345 20.67 1.11 -11.39
CA LEU A 345 19.78 1.88 -10.54
C LEU A 345 18.60 0.99 -10.10
N VAL A 346 18.43 0.83 -8.81
CA VAL A 346 17.26 0.18 -8.23
C VAL A 346 16.15 1.20 -8.05
N VAL A 347 15.03 1.01 -8.73
CA VAL A 347 13.84 1.86 -8.65
C VAL A 347 12.75 1.12 -7.87
N VAL A 348 12.33 1.64 -6.75
CA VAL A 348 11.23 1.10 -5.95
C VAL A 348 9.97 1.95 -6.15
N VAL A 349 8.83 1.28 -6.39
CA VAL A 349 7.56 1.97 -6.67
C VAL A 349 6.52 1.53 -5.66
N SER A 350 5.90 2.47 -4.95
CA SER A 350 4.85 2.19 -3.97
C SER A 350 3.94 3.40 -3.75
N GLN A 351 2.65 3.17 -3.53
CA GLN A 351 1.74 4.22 -3.11
C GLN A 351 2.02 4.63 -1.66
N SER A 352 2.08 3.68 -0.74
CA SER A 352 2.27 3.95 0.70
C SER A 352 3.72 4.15 1.11
N GLY A 353 4.67 3.56 0.37
CA GLY A 353 6.08 3.50 0.76
C GLY A 353 6.36 2.62 1.99
N GLU A 354 5.37 1.81 2.41
CA GLU A 354 5.43 0.93 3.58
C GLU A 354 5.15 -0.55 3.22
N THR A 355 5.13 -0.91 1.94
CA THR A 355 4.92 -2.31 1.52
C THR A 355 6.08 -3.16 1.97
N ALA A 356 5.83 -4.17 2.83
CA ALA A 356 6.87 -4.98 3.47
C ALA A 356 7.80 -5.64 2.45
N ASP A 357 7.24 -6.31 1.45
CA ASP A 357 8.02 -6.98 0.42
C ASP A 357 8.91 -6.01 -0.36
N THR A 358 8.39 -4.82 -0.70
CA THR A 358 9.17 -3.83 -1.46
C THR A 358 10.30 -3.25 -0.63
N LEU A 359 10.05 -3.00 0.66
CA LEU A 359 11.09 -2.54 1.60
C LEU A 359 12.16 -3.62 1.83
N ALA A 360 11.75 -4.88 1.99
CA ALA A 360 12.67 -5.99 2.14
C ALA A 360 13.51 -6.23 0.87
N ALA A 361 12.88 -6.13 -0.31
CA ALA A 361 13.58 -6.23 -1.59
C ALA A 361 14.60 -5.09 -1.79
N LEU A 362 14.25 -3.86 -1.37
CA LEU A 362 15.19 -2.73 -1.36
C LEU A 362 16.39 -3.00 -0.46
N LYS A 363 16.15 -3.43 0.79
CA LYS A 363 17.22 -3.77 1.74
C LYS A 363 18.08 -4.92 1.20
N HIS A 364 17.46 -5.94 0.59
CA HIS A 364 18.18 -7.04 -0.03
C HIS A 364 19.08 -6.53 -1.16
N ALA A 365 18.57 -5.72 -2.08
CA ALA A 365 19.37 -5.12 -3.14
C ALA A 365 20.56 -4.32 -2.60
N GLN A 366 20.34 -3.48 -1.58
CA GLN A 366 21.40 -2.73 -0.90
C GLN A 366 22.46 -3.65 -0.28
N SER A 367 22.04 -4.75 0.37
CA SER A 367 22.96 -5.74 0.96
C SER A 367 23.82 -6.48 -0.09
N LEU A 368 23.33 -6.61 -1.32
CA LEU A 368 24.04 -7.16 -2.46
C LEU A 368 25.00 -6.15 -3.10
N GLY A 369 25.04 -4.90 -2.64
CA GLY A 369 25.98 -3.87 -3.10
C GLY A 369 25.44 -2.96 -4.20
N HIS A 370 24.10 -2.95 -4.46
CA HIS A 370 23.52 -1.94 -5.33
C HIS A 370 23.63 -0.56 -4.67
N ALA A 371 24.44 0.33 -5.27
CA ALA A 371 24.80 1.61 -4.67
C ALA A 371 23.71 2.69 -4.82
N HIS A 372 22.92 2.62 -5.92
CA HIS A 372 22.00 3.70 -6.29
C HIS A 372 20.55 3.27 -6.24
N THR A 373 19.73 4.07 -5.56
CA THR A 373 18.32 3.77 -5.33
C THR A 373 17.45 5.00 -5.60
N LEU A 374 16.26 4.78 -6.19
CA LEU A 374 15.25 5.79 -6.45
C LEU A 374 13.89 5.30 -5.94
N ALA A 375 13.20 6.10 -5.13
CA ALA A 375 11.81 5.88 -4.78
C ALA A 375 10.86 6.71 -5.66
N ILE A 376 9.84 6.06 -6.22
CA ILE A 376 8.65 6.71 -6.77
C ILE A 376 7.51 6.40 -5.80
N CYS A 377 7.13 7.39 -4.98
CA CYS A 377 6.26 7.18 -3.83
C CYS A 377 5.29 8.36 -3.65
N ASN A 378 4.13 8.09 -3.04
CA ASN A 378 3.16 9.15 -2.76
C ASN A 378 3.31 9.76 -1.36
N VAL A 379 3.87 9.02 -0.40
CA VAL A 379 4.00 9.45 1.00
C VAL A 379 5.44 9.90 1.28
N ALA A 380 5.63 11.20 1.42
CA ALA A 380 6.95 11.83 1.59
C ALA A 380 7.72 11.35 2.85
N THR A 381 6.99 10.99 3.91
CA THR A 381 7.57 10.57 5.20
C THR A 381 7.70 9.05 5.34
N SER A 382 7.45 8.29 4.27
CA SER A 382 7.48 6.83 4.31
C SER A 382 8.88 6.26 4.52
N SER A 383 8.92 5.01 5.01
CA SER A 383 10.17 4.26 5.20
C SER A 383 10.96 4.11 3.90
N MET A 384 10.26 3.92 2.77
CA MET A 384 10.89 3.80 1.45
C MET A 384 11.62 5.09 1.05
N VAL A 385 10.99 6.25 1.22
CA VAL A 385 11.58 7.56 0.92
C VAL A 385 12.81 7.82 1.78
N ARG A 386 12.78 7.46 3.06
CA ARG A 386 13.92 7.63 3.97
C ARG A 386 15.11 6.70 3.67
N GLN A 387 14.87 5.58 2.99
CA GLN A 387 15.91 4.56 2.71
C GLN A 387 16.49 4.64 1.30
N THR A 388 16.00 5.57 0.46
CA THR A 388 16.48 5.73 -0.92
C THR A 388 17.28 7.02 -1.10
N GLU A 389 18.21 7.01 -2.05
CA GLU A 389 19.08 8.15 -2.35
C GLU A 389 18.38 9.24 -3.18
N LEU A 390 17.53 8.80 -4.11
CA LEU A 390 16.74 9.65 -5.00
C LEU A 390 15.24 9.44 -4.73
N VAL A 391 14.44 10.49 -4.91
CA VAL A 391 13.00 10.44 -4.65
C VAL A 391 12.23 11.26 -5.68
N TYR A 392 11.11 10.70 -6.16
CA TYR A 392 10.07 11.45 -6.83
C TYR A 392 8.72 11.22 -6.15
N LEU A 393 8.11 12.29 -5.65
CA LEU A 393 6.80 12.22 -5.01
C LEU A 393 5.68 12.36 -6.04
N THR A 394 4.77 11.40 -6.07
CA THR A 394 3.66 11.39 -7.03
C THR A 394 2.57 12.42 -6.74
N ARG A 395 2.51 12.97 -5.52
CA ARG A 395 1.53 13.98 -5.08
C ARG A 395 0.07 13.66 -5.43
N ALA A 396 -0.27 12.38 -5.47
CA ALA A 396 -1.63 11.92 -5.79
C ALA A 396 -2.67 12.27 -4.69
N GLY A 397 -2.23 12.84 -3.57
CA GLY A 397 -3.05 13.01 -2.38
C GLY A 397 -3.38 11.67 -1.70
N ALA A 398 -4.28 11.70 -0.72
CA ALA A 398 -4.70 10.48 -0.03
C ALA A 398 -5.52 9.57 -0.96
N GLU A 399 -5.26 8.27 -0.92
CA GLU A 399 -6.01 7.23 -1.61
C GLU A 399 -6.49 6.21 -0.59
N ILE A 400 -7.82 6.14 -0.38
CA ILE A 400 -8.48 5.38 0.69
C ILE A 400 -9.00 4.03 0.20
N GLY A 401 -9.55 3.99 -1.01
CA GLY A 401 -10.01 2.75 -1.63
C GLY A 401 -8.88 1.73 -1.68
N VAL A 402 -9.17 0.47 -1.30
CA VAL A 402 -8.15 -0.59 -1.25
C VAL A 402 -7.55 -0.82 -2.62
N ALA A 403 -8.37 -0.92 -3.66
CA ALA A 403 -7.92 -1.03 -5.03
C ALA A 403 -7.38 0.32 -5.54
N SER A 404 -6.10 0.37 -5.89
CA SER A 404 -5.45 1.60 -6.36
C SER A 404 -5.95 2.04 -7.73
N THR A 405 -6.15 3.35 -7.90
CA THR A 405 -6.60 3.98 -9.15
C THR A 405 -5.75 5.19 -9.52
N LYS A 406 -5.93 6.33 -8.85
CA LYS A 406 -5.13 7.54 -9.11
C LYS A 406 -3.64 7.35 -8.80
N ALA A 407 -3.30 6.51 -7.83
CA ALA A 407 -1.91 6.18 -7.56
C ALA A 407 -1.24 5.51 -8.75
N PHE A 408 -1.95 4.64 -9.49
CA PHE A 408 -1.41 4.01 -10.69
C PHE A 408 -1.10 5.01 -11.79
N THR A 409 -2.05 5.88 -12.13
CA THR A 409 -1.86 6.89 -13.20
C THR A 409 -0.77 7.90 -12.86
N THR A 410 -0.64 8.29 -11.58
CA THR A 410 0.45 9.16 -11.13
C THR A 410 1.80 8.46 -11.09
N GLN A 411 1.84 7.16 -10.75
CA GLN A 411 3.06 6.33 -10.88
C GLN A 411 3.50 6.22 -12.34
N LEU A 412 2.57 5.95 -13.26
CA LEU A 412 2.88 5.93 -14.71
C LEU A 412 3.43 7.27 -15.18
N THR A 413 2.82 8.38 -14.77
CA THR A 413 3.28 9.74 -15.10
C THR A 413 4.71 9.97 -14.60
N SER A 414 4.99 9.62 -13.35
CA SER A 414 6.32 9.76 -12.73
C SER A 414 7.38 8.87 -13.38
N LEU A 415 7.01 7.64 -13.74
CA LEU A 415 7.88 6.70 -14.44
C LEU A 415 8.17 7.14 -15.88
N PHE A 416 7.20 7.79 -16.54
CA PHE A 416 7.45 8.39 -17.85
C PHE A 416 8.43 9.58 -17.75
N LEU A 417 8.26 10.45 -16.73
CA LEU A 417 9.22 11.52 -16.44
C LEU A 417 10.63 10.96 -16.22
N PHE A 418 10.75 9.87 -15.47
CA PHE A 418 12.02 9.19 -15.23
C PHE A 418 12.65 8.68 -16.54
N ALA A 419 11.89 7.97 -17.37
CA ALA A 419 12.36 7.46 -18.65
C ALA A 419 12.80 8.59 -19.60
N ALA A 420 12.04 9.69 -19.63
CA ALA A 420 12.35 10.86 -20.46
C ALA A 420 13.60 11.63 -19.96
N ALA A 421 13.74 11.81 -18.63
CA ALA A 421 14.94 12.42 -18.03
C ALA A 421 16.19 11.57 -18.32
N LEU A 422 16.07 10.24 -18.19
CA LEU A 422 17.15 9.33 -18.53
C LEU A 422 17.49 9.37 -20.04
N ALA A 423 16.48 9.46 -20.91
CA ALA A 423 16.68 9.63 -22.36
C ALA A 423 17.42 10.93 -22.69
N LYS A 424 17.06 12.04 -22.03
CA LYS A 424 17.74 13.33 -22.18
C LYS A 424 19.22 13.22 -21.78
N MET A 425 19.50 12.58 -20.63
CA MET A 425 20.87 12.35 -20.17
C MET A 425 21.70 11.50 -21.11
N ARG A 426 21.07 10.58 -21.86
CA ARG A 426 21.71 9.74 -22.88
C ARG A 426 21.82 10.42 -24.25
N GLY A 427 21.45 11.71 -24.37
CA GLY A 427 21.45 12.43 -25.63
C GLY A 427 20.44 11.88 -26.65
N ARG A 428 19.37 11.25 -26.18
CA ARG A 428 18.32 10.65 -27.01
C ARG A 428 17.09 11.53 -27.14
N LEU A 429 17.05 12.62 -26.41
CA LEU A 429 15.95 13.58 -26.42
C LEU A 429 16.53 14.97 -26.70
N ASP A 430 16.20 15.52 -27.86
CA ASP A 430 16.54 16.89 -28.21
C ASP A 430 15.52 17.91 -27.67
N ALA A 431 15.82 19.20 -27.79
CA ALA A 431 14.95 20.26 -27.27
C ALA A 431 13.56 20.28 -27.92
N THR A 432 13.43 19.86 -29.18
CA THR A 432 12.16 19.81 -29.91
C THR A 432 11.28 18.68 -29.40
N GLU A 433 11.88 17.52 -29.23
CA GLU A 433 11.21 16.34 -28.65
C GLU A 433 10.85 16.57 -27.20
N GLU A 434 11.73 17.16 -26.39
CA GLU A 434 11.44 17.56 -25.01
C GLU A 434 10.22 18.47 -24.93
N ALA A 435 10.18 19.51 -25.76
CA ALA A 435 9.04 20.42 -25.82
C ALA A 435 7.74 19.71 -26.24
N LYS A 436 7.82 18.73 -27.14
CA LYS A 436 6.69 17.88 -27.52
C LYS A 436 6.18 17.05 -26.32
N TRP A 437 7.08 16.39 -25.60
CA TRP A 437 6.70 15.56 -24.43
C TRP A 437 6.14 16.40 -23.29
N LEU A 438 6.71 17.58 -23.01
CA LEU A 438 6.18 18.49 -21.99
C LEU A 438 4.76 18.98 -22.36
N ARG A 439 4.48 19.25 -23.63
CA ARG A 439 3.12 19.58 -24.07
C ARG A 439 2.16 18.41 -23.91
N ALA A 440 2.57 17.21 -24.29
CA ALA A 440 1.76 15.99 -24.15
C ALA A 440 1.45 15.68 -22.67
N LEU A 441 2.43 15.81 -21.78
CA LEU A 441 2.25 15.65 -20.34
C LEU A 441 1.27 16.68 -19.77
N ARG A 442 1.39 17.95 -20.14
CA ARG A 442 0.44 19.01 -19.71
C ARG A 442 -0.97 18.81 -20.23
N HIS A 443 -1.13 18.09 -21.33
CA HIS A 443 -2.44 17.76 -21.90
C HIS A 443 -3.10 16.54 -21.24
N LEU A 444 -2.36 15.68 -20.54
CA LEU A 444 -2.89 14.47 -19.91
C LEU A 444 -4.13 14.70 -19.03
N PRO A 445 -4.23 15.75 -18.19
CA PRO A 445 -5.44 15.99 -17.41
C PRO A 445 -6.70 16.13 -18.28
N ALA A 446 -6.59 16.79 -19.44
CA ALA A 446 -7.71 16.93 -20.37
C ALA A 446 -8.06 15.59 -21.04
N ALA A 447 -7.06 14.81 -21.44
CA ALA A 447 -7.25 13.47 -22.02
C ALA A 447 -7.92 12.50 -21.01
N LEU A 448 -7.50 12.55 -19.74
CA LEU A 448 -8.13 11.79 -18.66
C LEU A 448 -9.58 12.21 -18.41
N GLN A 449 -9.86 13.53 -18.42
CA GLN A 449 -11.23 14.04 -18.29
C GLN A 449 -12.12 13.55 -19.45
N ALA A 450 -11.59 13.53 -20.66
CA ALA A 450 -12.30 13.00 -21.83
C ALA A 450 -12.56 11.48 -21.74
N ALA A 451 -11.61 10.71 -21.18
CA ALA A 451 -11.81 9.28 -20.93
C ALA A 451 -12.87 9.03 -19.83
N LEU A 452 -12.89 9.84 -18.78
CA LEU A 452 -13.92 9.77 -17.72
C LEU A 452 -15.34 10.07 -18.25
N ALA A 453 -15.46 10.95 -19.24
CA ALA A 453 -16.76 11.25 -19.86
C ALA A 453 -17.40 10.06 -20.59
N LEU A 454 -16.66 8.96 -20.81
CA LEU A 454 -17.16 7.71 -21.40
C LEU A 454 -17.89 6.81 -20.36
N GLU A 455 -17.96 7.22 -19.10
CA GLU A 455 -18.59 6.45 -18.02
C GLU A 455 -19.99 5.89 -18.39
N PRO A 456 -20.93 6.64 -19.02
CA PRO A 456 -22.24 6.10 -19.36
C PRO A 456 -22.19 4.88 -20.29
N SER A 457 -21.24 4.84 -21.23
CA SER A 457 -21.04 3.70 -22.12
C SER A 457 -20.43 2.50 -21.39
N ILE A 458 -19.58 2.78 -20.39
CA ILE A 458 -18.92 1.73 -19.58
C ILE A 458 -19.91 1.10 -18.61
N ILE A 459 -20.88 1.86 -18.08
CA ILE A 459 -21.98 1.32 -17.24
C ILE A 459 -22.75 0.24 -18.01
N ALA A 460 -23.05 0.46 -19.28
CA ALA A 460 -23.73 -0.55 -20.11
C ALA A 460 -22.90 -1.85 -20.24
N TRP A 461 -21.57 -1.76 -20.33
CA TRP A 461 -20.70 -2.95 -20.29
C TRP A 461 -20.73 -3.62 -18.91
N ALA A 462 -20.66 -2.83 -17.85
CA ALA A 462 -20.65 -3.35 -16.48
C ALA A 462 -21.89 -4.17 -16.13
N GLU A 463 -23.07 -3.83 -16.69
CA GLU A 463 -24.30 -4.62 -16.54
C GLU A 463 -24.17 -6.05 -17.12
N ALA A 464 -23.46 -6.21 -18.24
CA ALA A 464 -23.16 -7.51 -18.82
C ALA A 464 -22.14 -8.28 -17.96
N PHE A 465 -21.06 -7.59 -17.54
CA PHE A 465 -20.01 -8.20 -16.71
C PHE A 465 -20.51 -8.65 -15.34
N ALA A 466 -21.39 -7.90 -14.70
CA ALA A 466 -21.91 -8.24 -13.37
C ALA A 466 -22.57 -9.63 -13.30
N ARG A 467 -23.02 -10.18 -14.44
CA ARG A 467 -23.62 -11.52 -14.55
C ARG A 467 -22.60 -12.62 -14.85
N LYS A 468 -21.35 -12.26 -15.18
CA LYS A 468 -20.30 -13.21 -15.56
C LYS A 468 -19.44 -13.62 -14.35
N GLN A 469 -18.85 -14.81 -14.42
CA GLN A 469 -17.94 -15.32 -13.38
C GLN A 469 -16.47 -15.20 -13.79
N HIS A 470 -16.21 -15.10 -15.08
CA HIS A 470 -14.88 -15.06 -15.66
C HIS A 470 -14.78 -13.93 -16.70
N ALA A 471 -13.57 -13.42 -16.92
CA ALA A 471 -13.27 -12.47 -17.97
C ALA A 471 -11.81 -12.60 -18.40
N LEU A 472 -11.53 -12.41 -19.69
CA LEU A 472 -10.17 -12.30 -20.22
C LEU A 472 -9.87 -10.86 -20.61
N PHE A 473 -8.63 -10.45 -20.39
CA PHE A 473 -8.12 -9.15 -20.79
C PHE A 473 -6.95 -9.32 -21.76
N LEU A 474 -6.95 -8.56 -22.85
CA LEU A 474 -5.93 -8.65 -23.89
C LEU A 474 -5.26 -7.31 -24.15
N GLY A 475 -3.95 -7.32 -24.16
CA GLY A 475 -3.14 -6.20 -24.59
C GLY A 475 -1.94 -6.66 -25.40
N ARG A 476 -1.26 -5.74 -26.08
CA ARG A 476 0.01 -6.01 -26.75
C ARG A 476 1.04 -4.94 -26.41
N GLY A 477 2.32 -5.36 -26.35
CA GLY A 477 3.42 -4.44 -26.08
C GLY A 477 3.15 -3.61 -24.81
N LEU A 478 3.21 -2.30 -24.93
CA LEU A 478 3.02 -1.32 -23.87
C LEU A 478 1.65 -1.45 -23.14
N HIS A 479 0.64 -2.01 -23.81
CA HIS A 479 -0.72 -2.16 -23.24
C HIS A 479 -1.02 -3.52 -22.62
N TYR A 480 -0.08 -4.48 -22.67
CA TYR A 480 -0.24 -5.73 -21.93
C TYR A 480 -0.26 -5.51 -20.40
N PRO A 481 0.65 -4.71 -19.82
CA PRO A 481 0.55 -4.38 -18.40
C PRO A 481 -0.74 -3.63 -18.02
N ILE A 482 -1.34 -2.87 -18.93
CA ILE A 482 -2.64 -2.23 -18.71
C ILE A 482 -3.77 -3.24 -18.68
N ALA A 483 -3.71 -4.28 -19.52
CA ALA A 483 -4.63 -5.41 -19.45
C ALA A 483 -4.50 -6.17 -18.11
N LEU A 484 -3.28 -6.37 -17.62
CA LEU A 484 -3.03 -6.96 -16.29
C LEU A 484 -3.66 -6.13 -15.17
N GLU A 485 -3.50 -4.80 -15.22
CA GLU A 485 -4.08 -3.89 -14.24
C GLU A 485 -5.61 -3.89 -14.30
N GLY A 486 -6.21 -3.88 -15.50
CA GLY A 486 -7.67 -3.98 -15.66
C GLY A 486 -8.23 -5.28 -15.10
N ALA A 487 -7.58 -6.41 -15.37
CA ALA A 487 -7.96 -7.71 -14.81
C ALA A 487 -7.79 -7.73 -13.29
N LEU A 488 -6.74 -7.12 -12.75
CA LEU A 488 -6.52 -6.99 -11.31
C LEU A 488 -7.64 -6.19 -10.67
N LYS A 489 -7.99 -5.01 -11.19
CA LYS A 489 -9.08 -4.17 -10.65
C LYS A 489 -10.40 -4.91 -10.65
N LEU A 490 -10.73 -5.62 -11.74
CA LEU A 490 -11.99 -6.36 -11.83
C LEU A 490 -12.06 -7.47 -10.77
N LYS A 491 -11.01 -8.28 -10.60
CA LYS A 491 -11.00 -9.37 -9.61
C LYS A 491 -11.01 -8.88 -8.17
N GLU A 492 -10.30 -7.79 -7.86
CA GLU A 492 -10.18 -7.26 -6.50
C GLU A 492 -11.53 -6.85 -5.90
N ILE A 493 -12.36 -6.17 -6.68
CA ILE A 493 -13.56 -5.52 -6.13
C ILE A 493 -14.87 -6.19 -6.55
N SER A 494 -14.94 -6.88 -7.69
CA SER A 494 -16.14 -7.56 -8.15
C SER A 494 -16.15 -9.08 -7.87
N TYR A 495 -14.98 -9.64 -7.53
CA TYR A 495 -14.74 -11.08 -7.35
C TYR A 495 -14.98 -11.92 -8.61
N ILE A 496 -15.04 -11.29 -9.78
CA ILE A 496 -15.00 -11.97 -11.07
C ILE A 496 -13.58 -12.47 -11.31
N HIS A 497 -13.41 -13.75 -11.60
CA HIS A 497 -12.11 -14.29 -11.97
C HIS A 497 -11.66 -13.70 -13.30
N ALA A 498 -10.67 -12.81 -13.26
CA ALA A 498 -10.18 -12.11 -14.44
C ALA A 498 -8.68 -12.33 -14.61
N GLU A 499 -8.26 -12.66 -15.82
CA GLU A 499 -6.87 -12.86 -16.21
C GLU A 499 -6.52 -12.04 -17.45
N ALA A 500 -5.24 -11.69 -17.59
CA ALA A 500 -4.78 -10.97 -18.76
C ALA A 500 -3.63 -11.70 -19.45
N TYR A 501 -3.63 -11.63 -20.77
CA TYR A 501 -2.60 -12.23 -21.61
C TYR A 501 -2.11 -11.25 -22.69
N PRO A 502 -0.85 -11.35 -23.10
CA PRO A 502 -0.45 -10.77 -24.38
C PRO A 502 -1.31 -11.41 -25.47
N ALA A 503 -1.99 -10.62 -26.29
CA ALA A 503 -2.95 -11.17 -27.26
C ALA A 503 -2.34 -12.21 -28.22
N GLY A 504 -1.01 -12.13 -28.46
CA GLY A 504 -0.28 -13.12 -29.24
C GLY A 504 -0.25 -14.52 -28.60
N GLU A 505 -0.31 -14.59 -27.25
CA GLU A 505 -0.25 -15.83 -26.48
C GLU A 505 -1.58 -16.60 -26.43
N LEU A 506 -2.67 -16.04 -26.96
CA LEU A 506 -3.96 -16.73 -27.01
C LEU A 506 -3.85 -18.13 -27.61
N LYS A 507 -3.06 -18.29 -28.67
CA LYS A 507 -2.86 -19.58 -29.39
C LYS A 507 -2.12 -20.63 -28.57
N HIS A 508 -1.44 -20.22 -27.50
CA HIS A 508 -0.61 -21.08 -26.67
C HIS A 508 -1.34 -21.57 -25.41
N GLY A 509 -2.69 -21.60 -25.46
CA GLY A 509 -3.51 -22.15 -24.39
C GLY A 509 -4.79 -21.35 -24.11
N PRO A 510 -4.72 -20.03 -23.78
CA PRO A 510 -5.88 -19.27 -23.29
C PRO A 510 -7.09 -19.25 -24.25
N LEU A 511 -6.87 -19.44 -25.55
CA LEU A 511 -7.93 -19.49 -26.55
C LEU A 511 -8.93 -20.66 -26.31
N ALA A 512 -8.51 -21.69 -25.59
CA ALA A 512 -9.37 -22.81 -25.18
C ALA A 512 -10.48 -22.38 -24.22
N LEU A 513 -10.30 -21.26 -23.51
CA LEU A 513 -11.28 -20.72 -22.55
C LEU A 513 -12.34 -19.83 -23.21
N VAL A 514 -12.17 -19.51 -24.50
CA VAL A 514 -13.05 -18.55 -25.19
C VAL A 514 -14.34 -19.24 -25.61
N ASP A 515 -15.45 -18.76 -25.07
CA ASP A 515 -16.81 -19.11 -25.42
C ASP A 515 -17.74 -17.88 -25.27
N ARG A 516 -19.05 -18.06 -25.37
CA ARG A 516 -20.03 -16.98 -25.24
C ARG A 516 -20.20 -16.46 -23.80
N GLU A 517 -19.78 -17.23 -22.80
CA GLU A 517 -19.91 -16.85 -21.40
C GLU A 517 -18.65 -16.11 -20.87
N MET A 518 -17.56 -16.14 -21.63
CA MET A 518 -16.30 -15.49 -21.30
C MET A 518 -16.17 -14.16 -22.07
N PRO A 519 -16.50 -13.00 -21.49
CA PRO A 519 -16.22 -11.71 -22.12
C PRO A 519 -14.73 -11.46 -22.23
N VAL A 520 -14.30 -10.93 -23.36
CA VAL A 520 -12.90 -10.62 -23.66
C VAL A 520 -12.73 -9.11 -23.82
N VAL A 521 -12.05 -8.48 -22.86
CA VAL A 521 -11.71 -7.06 -22.93
C VAL A 521 -10.41 -6.89 -23.70
N ALA A 522 -10.38 -6.02 -24.69
CA ALA A 522 -9.17 -5.73 -25.46
C ALA A 522 -8.83 -4.25 -25.48
N ILE A 523 -7.55 -3.94 -25.32
CA ILE A 523 -7.03 -2.58 -25.36
C ILE A 523 -6.36 -2.41 -26.72
N ALA A 524 -6.96 -1.56 -27.57
CA ALA A 524 -6.63 -1.42 -28.98
C ALA A 524 -6.22 0.03 -29.34
N PRO A 525 -5.05 0.49 -28.86
CA PRO A 525 -4.52 1.79 -29.27
C PRO A 525 -4.16 1.79 -30.75
N ASN A 526 -4.18 2.96 -31.39
CA ASN A 526 -3.72 3.11 -32.77
C ASN A 526 -2.18 3.18 -32.85
N ASP A 527 -1.55 2.05 -32.58
CA ASP A 527 -0.10 1.89 -32.62
C ASP A 527 0.34 0.85 -33.69
N ALA A 528 1.63 0.63 -33.80
CA ALA A 528 2.23 -0.32 -34.76
C ALA A 528 1.75 -1.78 -34.56
N LEU A 529 1.15 -2.13 -33.44
CA LEU A 529 0.69 -3.49 -33.13
C LEU A 529 -0.82 -3.67 -33.35
N LEU A 530 -1.56 -2.59 -33.70
CA LEU A 530 -3.01 -2.61 -33.85
C LEU A 530 -3.48 -3.69 -34.86
N GLU A 531 -2.86 -3.78 -36.03
CA GLU A 531 -3.24 -4.78 -37.05
C GLU A 531 -3.00 -6.22 -36.58
N LYS A 532 -1.97 -6.43 -35.76
CA LYS A 532 -1.71 -7.75 -35.14
C LYS A 532 -2.77 -8.07 -34.07
N LEU A 533 -3.18 -7.06 -33.30
CA LEU A 533 -4.24 -7.21 -32.32
C LEU A 533 -5.57 -7.53 -33.01
N LYS A 534 -5.94 -6.79 -34.09
CA LYS A 534 -7.15 -7.06 -34.86
C LYS A 534 -7.24 -8.53 -35.32
N SER A 535 -6.12 -9.10 -35.77
CA SER A 535 -6.06 -10.53 -36.14
C SER A 535 -6.38 -11.44 -34.94
N ASN A 536 -5.86 -11.12 -33.75
CA ASN A 536 -6.15 -11.91 -32.53
C ASN A 536 -7.63 -11.76 -32.12
N LEU A 537 -8.24 -10.57 -32.28
CA LEU A 537 -9.65 -10.36 -32.00
C LEU A 537 -10.55 -11.18 -32.91
N GLN A 538 -10.19 -11.32 -34.20
CA GLN A 538 -10.90 -12.20 -35.13
C GLN A 538 -10.85 -13.68 -34.70
N GLU A 539 -9.74 -14.14 -34.15
CA GLU A 539 -9.62 -15.51 -33.61
C GLU A 539 -10.58 -15.76 -32.44
N VAL A 540 -10.76 -14.77 -31.56
CA VAL A 540 -11.74 -14.80 -30.47
C VAL A 540 -13.16 -14.86 -31.05
N ARG A 541 -13.47 -13.98 -32.01
CA ARG A 541 -14.81 -13.96 -32.67
C ARG A 541 -15.15 -15.26 -33.39
N ALA A 542 -14.18 -15.84 -34.09
CA ALA A 542 -14.37 -17.10 -34.80
C ALA A 542 -14.79 -18.27 -33.87
N ARG A 543 -14.60 -18.14 -32.56
CA ARG A 543 -14.96 -19.10 -31.51
C ARG A 543 -16.18 -18.69 -30.71
N GLY A 544 -16.90 -17.66 -31.17
CA GLY A 544 -18.11 -17.16 -30.52
C GLY A 544 -17.88 -16.28 -29.30
N GLY A 545 -16.61 -15.89 -29.01
CA GLY A 545 -16.29 -14.98 -27.90
C GLY A 545 -16.87 -13.59 -28.12
N GLU A 546 -17.29 -12.91 -27.06
CA GLU A 546 -17.73 -11.52 -27.08
C GLU A 546 -16.58 -10.58 -26.73
N LEU A 547 -16.37 -9.59 -27.59
CA LEU A 547 -15.31 -8.61 -27.48
C LEU A 547 -15.82 -7.28 -26.94
N TYR A 548 -15.12 -6.77 -25.94
CA TYR A 548 -15.29 -5.44 -25.35
C TYR A 548 -14.00 -4.66 -25.59
N VAL A 549 -14.00 -3.78 -26.60
CA VAL A 549 -12.79 -3.17 -27.13
C VAL A 549 -12.73 -1.70 -26.74
N VAL A 550 -11.68 -1.31 -26.02
CA VAL A 550 -11.30 0.09 -25.76
C VAL A 550 -10.28 0.48 -26.83
N ALA A 551 -10.65 1.36 -27.74
CA ALA A 551 -9.82 1.73 -28.89
C ALA A 551 -9.69 3.23 -29.04
N ASP A 552 -8.65 3.69 -29.72
CA ASP A 552 -8.56 5.07 -30.16
C ASP A 552 -9.55 5.36 -31.30
N LEU A 553 -10.01 6.59 -31.40
CA LEU A 553 -11.02 7.03 -32.39
C LEU A 553 -10.60 6.69 -33.83
N ASP A 554 -9.32 6.83 -34.13
CA ASP A 554 -8.70 6.62 -35.43
C ASP A 554 -8.23 5.18 -35.70
N SER A 555 -8.59 4.23 -34.83
CA SER A 555 -8.24 2.80 -34.96
C SER A 555 -8.93 2.09 -36.12
N HIS A 556 -9.98 2.71 -36.71
CA HIS A 556 -10.82 2.12 -37.77
C HIS A 556 -11.48 0.78 -37.40
N LEU A 557 -11.61 0.47 -36.11
CA LEU A 557 -12.41 -0.65 -35.63
C LEU A 557 -13.89 -0.28 -35.69
N SER A 558 -14.74 -1.24 -35.97
CA SER A 558 -16.20 -1.05 -36.04
C SER A 558 -16.90 -1.95 -35.02
N ALA A 559 -17.92 -1.42 -34.36
CA ALA A 559 -18.84 -2.20 -33.58
C ALA A 559 -19.66 -3.11 -34.51
N GLY A 560 -20.08 -4.26 -33.99
CA GLY A 560 -20.84 -5.24 -34.74
C GLY A 560 -21.39 -6.35 -33.85
N ASP A 561 -21.92 -7.39 -34.42
CA ASP A 561 -22.39 -8.54 -33.64
C ASP A 561 -21.25 -9.12 -32.80
N GLY A 562 -21.44 -9.13 -31.46
CA GLY A 562 -20.46 -9.56 -30.45
C GLY A 562 -19.18 -8.72 -30.41
N ILE A 563 -19.20 -7.48 -30.92
CA ILE A 563 -18.11 -6.51 -30.77
C ILE A 563 -18.67 -5.22 -30.20
N HIS A 564 -18.41 -5.00 -28.93
CA HIS A 564 -18.76 -3.80 -28.20
C HIS A 564 -17.55 -2.85 -28.21
N LEU A 565 -17.73 -1.61 -28.62
CA LEU A 565 -16.63 -0.70 -28.86
C LEU A 565 -16.84 0.61 -28.09
N ILE A 566 -15.83 0.99 -27.31
CA ILE A 566 -15.67 2.34 -26.72
C ILE A 566 -14.47 2.99 -27.37
N ARG A 567 -14.64 4.25 -27.80
CA ARG A 567 -13.60 5.03 -28.45
C ARG A 567 -13.09 6.14 -27.55
N LEU A 568 -11.81 6.11 -27.25
CA LEU A 568 -11.11 7.25 -26.67
C LEU A 568 -11.01 8.35 -27.73
N PRO A 569 -11.26 9.62 -27.37
CA PRO A 569 -11.41 10.69 -28.35
C PRO A 569 -10.10 11.06 -29.07
N GLU A 570 -8.95 10.70 -28.48
CA GLU A 570 -7.64 11.00 -29.05
C GLU A 570 -6.60 9.93 -28.73
N HIS A 571 -5.57 9.83 -29.55
CA HIS A 571 -4.41 8.98 -29.32
C HIS A 571 -3.33 9.74 -28.54
N ALA A 572 -3.00 9.28 -27.34
CA ALA A 572 -2.01 9.94 -26.47
C ALA A 572 -0.55 9.50 -26.73
N GLY A 573 -0.27 8.81 -27.84
CA GLY A 573 1.07 8.30 -28.16
C GLY A 573 1.63 7.39 -27.07
N PRO A 574 2.92 7.53 -26.69
CA PRO A 574 3.51 6.73 -25.60
C PRO A 574 2.85 6.92 -24.24
N LEU A 575 2.08 8.00 -24.04
CA LEU A 575 1.32 8.24 -22.80
C LEU A 575 -0.04 7.53 -22.78
N SER A 576 -0.42 6.86 -23.87
CA SER A 576 -1.70 6.17 -24.01
C SER A 576 -2.02 5.15 -22.89
N PRO A 577 -1.06 4.46 -22.26
CA PRO A 577 -1.33 3.60 -21.09
C PRO A 577 -2.04 4.33 -19.95
N ILE A 578 -1.67 5.61 -19.72
CA ILE A 578 -2.24 6.45 -18.64
C ILE A 578 -3.71 6.73 -18.89
N VAL A 579 -4.12 6.84 -20.15
CA VAL A 579 -5.50 7.16 -20.56
C VAL A 579 -6.34 5.88 -20.70
N HIS A 580 -5.77 4.82 -21.31
CA HIS A 580 -6.48 3.56 -21.57
C HIS A 580 -6.85 2.76 -20.33
N VAL A 581 -6.19 3.01 -19.18
CA VAL A 581 -6.55 2.32 -17.92
C VAL A 581 -7.87 2.83 -17.33
N VAL A 582 -8.26 4.08 -17.58
CA VAL A 582 -9.44 4.72 -16.99
C VAL A 582 -10.74 3.97 -17.31
N PRO A 583 -11.04 3.60 -18.57
CA PRO A 583 -12.21 2.77 -18.88
C PRO A 583 -12.23 1.44 -18.14
N LEU A 584 -11.07 0.82 -17.89
CA LEU A 584 -10.97 -0.47 -17.19
C LEU A 584 -11.25 -0.32 -15.69
N GLN A 585 -10.79 0.78 -15.08
CA GLN A 585 -11.10 1.12 -13.69
C GLN A 585 -12.60 1.38 -13.51
N LEU A 586 -13.22 2.14 -14.41
CA LEU A 586 -14.67 2.40 -14.41
C LEU A 586 -15.47 1.10 -14.61
N LEU A 587 -15.05 0.22 -15.53
CA LEU A 587 -15.68 -1.08 -15.74
C LEU A 587 -15.67 -1.93 -14.47
N ALA A 588 -14.51 -2.04 -13.83
CA ALA A 588 -14.35 -2.79 -12.58
C ALA A 588 -15.23 -2.19 -11.46
N TYR A 589 -15.21 -0.86 -11.30
CA TYR A 589 -16.00 -0.15 -10.30
C TYR A 589 -17.52 -0.40 -10.49
N HIS A 590 -18.05 -0.17 -11.68
CA HIS A 590 -19.49 -0.32 -11.92
C HIS A 590 -19.93 -1.79 -11.87
N ALA A 591 -19.12 -2.74 -12.35
CA ALA A 591 -19.43 -4.17 -12.22
C ALA A 591 -19.53 -4.57 -10.74
N ALA A 592 -18.63 -4.07 -9.89
CA ALA A 592 -18.65 -4.33 -8.46
C ALA A 592 -19.86 -3.70 -7.77
N VAL A 593 -20.21 -2.45 -8.11
CA VAL A 593 -21.41 -1.77 -7.59
C VAL A 593 -22.69 -2.52 -7.94
N ILE A 594 -22.82 -2.99 -9.17
CA ILE A 594 -24.00 -3.77 -9.62
C ILE A 594 -24.06 -5.11 -8.90
N ARG A 595 -22.92 -5.75 -8.63
CA ARG A 595 -22.84 -6.99 -7.84
C ARG A 595 -23.10 -6.78 -6.35
N GLY A 596 -23.14 -5.53 -5.87
CA GLY A 596 -23.37 -5.20 -4.46
C GLY A 596 -22.18 -5.49 -3.55
N THR A 597 -20.97 -5.56 -4.09
CA THR A 597 -19.75 -5.74 -3.28
C THR A 597 -19.26 -4.42 -2.69
N ASP A 598 -18.50 -4.47 -1.59
CA ASP A 598 -17.85 -3.30 -1.03
C ASP A 598 -16.62 -2.93 -1.90
N VAL A 599 -16.73 -1.82 -2.64
CA VAL A 599 -15.69 -1.39 -3.58
C VAL A 599 -14.51 -0.71 -2.89
N ASP A 600 -14.73 -0.09 -1.72
CA ASP A 600 -13.69 0.60 -0.98
C ASP A 600 -12.90 -0.36 -0.08
N LYS A 601 -13.59 -1.36 0.47
CA LYS A 601 -13.03 -2.34 1.41
C LYS A 601 -13.42 -3.77 0.99
N PRO A 602 -12.92 -4.25 -0.14
CA PRO A 602 -13.24 -5.60 -0.63
C PRO A 602 -12.72 -6.67 0.33
N ARG A 603 -13.44 -7.79 0.42
CA ARG A 603 -13.07 -8.89 1.33
C ARG A 603 -11.65 -9.38 1.06
N ASN A 604 -10.94 -9.78 2.12
CA ASN A 604 -9.62 -10.41 2.06
C ASN A 604 -8.51 -9.54 1.43
N LEU A 605 -8.69 -8.22 1.35
CA LEU A 605 -7.68 -7.29 0.83
C LEU A 605 -7.45 -6.13 1.80
N ALA A 606 -6.24 -5.59 1.79
CA ALA A 606 -5.85 -4.41 2.54
C ALA A 606 -5.18 -3.38 1.63
N LYS A 607 -5.31 -2.08 1.96
CA LYS A 607 -4.75 -0.99 1.14
C LYS A 607 -3.23 -1.08 0.98
N SER A 608 -2.53 -1.52 2.01
CA SER A 608 -1.07 -1.68 1.98
C SER A 608 -0.69 -2.89 2.83
N VAL A 609 0.14 -3.77 2.29
CA VAL A 609 0.62 -4.98 2.96
C VAL A 609 1.96 -4.65 3.62
N THR A 610 1.98 -4.54 4.97
CA THR A 610 3.19 -4.24 5.76
C THR A 610 3.66 -5.43 6.60
N VAL A 611 3.09 -6.57 6.36
CA VAL A 611 3.49 -7.86 6.93
C VAL A 611 3.64 -8.86 5.79
N GLU A 612 4.44 -9.87 6.01
CA GLU A 612 4.55 -11.00 5.10
C GLU A 612 3.57 -12.10 5.48
#